data_ddd853417b46c2ab204530775bf36d51
#
_entry.id   ddd853417b46c2ab204530775bf36d51
#
_cell.length_a   1.000
_cell.length_b   1.000
_cell.length_c   1.000
_cell.angle_alpha   90.00
_cell.angle_beta   90.00
_cell.angle_gamma   90.00
#
_symmetry.space_group_name_H-M   'P 1'
#
loop_
_entity.id
_entity.type
_entity.pdbx_description
1 polymer ?
#
loop_
_entity_poly.entity_id
_entity_poly.type
_entity_poly.pdbx_seq_one_letter_code
_entity_poly.pdbx_strand_id
1 'polypeptide(L)'
;MVYPVIVNECSYELPKKTITVMEKLDEVLKVDQTKGLTVKQKYEKLHSFVKDIVGYENAKEMFGSDNMSEIDLSDITLAVMKIHASYEKPISDYQEEERNRKLNSLPIEKISSISKAVQSVNTMKGVSK
;
A
#
# COMPACT_ATOMS: atom_id res chain seq x y z
N MET A 1 5.27 1.08 17.11
CA MET A 1 4.49 0.69 15.93
C MET A 1 5.27 -0.29 15.09
N VAL A 2 4.60 -1.31 14.60
CA VAL A 2 5.24 -2.29 13.73
C VAL A 2 4.64 -2.21 12.34
N TYR A 3 5.45 -2.56 11.34
CA TYR A 3 5.03 -2.51 9.94
C TYR A 3 5.37 -3.85 9.29
N PRO A 4 4.49 -4.85 9.44
CA PRO A 4 4.75 -6.17 8.86
C PRO A 4 4.43 -6.19 7.37
N VAL A 5 5.17 -7.00 6.63
CA VAL A 5 4.91 -7.22 5.21
C VAL A 5 5.13 -8.69 4.89
N ILE A 6 4.26 -9.25 4.04
CA ILE A 6 4.37 -10.64 3.60
C ILE A 6 4.44 -10.64 2.07
N VAL A 7 5.53 -11.16 1.55
CA VAL A 7 5.74 -11.28 0.11
C VAL A 7 6.24 -12.69 -0.18
N ASN A 8 5.58 -13.37 -1.11
CA ASN A 8 5.93 -14.74 -1.49
C ASN A 8 6.08 -15.66 -0.29
N GLU A 9 5.11 -15.59 0.65
CA GLU A 9 5.04 -16.39 1.87
C GLU A 9 6.16 -16.08 2.88
N CYS A 10 6.99 -15.07 2.61
CA CYS A 10 8.02 -14.63 3.55
C CYS A 10 7.52 -13.39 4.29
N SER A 11 7.67 -13.40 5.62
CA SER A 11 7.19 -12.30 6.47
C SER A 11 8.37 -11.51 7.02
N TYR A 12 8.27 -10.19 6.93
CA TYR A 12 9.32 -9.29 7.40
C TYR A 12 8.72 -8.14 8.17
N GLU A 13 9.51 -7.55 9.08
CA GLU A 13 9.13 -6.34 9.76
C GLU A 13 9.92 -5.20 9.14
N LEU A 14 9.21 -4.16 8.71
CA LEU A 14 9.82 -3.00 8.07
C LEU A 14 10.42 -2.06 9.13
N PRO A 15 11.43 -1.25 8.74
CA PRO A 15 11.98 -0.26 9.66
C PRO A 15 10.97 0.85 9.97
N LYS A 16 11.33 1.71 10.93
CA LYS A 16 10.48 2.85 11.28
C LYS A 16 10.14 3.70 10.07
N LYS A 17 8.94 4.25 10.09
CA LYS A 17 8.46 5.15 9.05
C LYS A 17 9.10 6.54 9.25
N THR A 18 10.34 6.68 8.82
CA THR A 18 11.09 7.92 8.94
C THR A 18 10.97 8.76 7.67
N ILE A 19 11.41 10.03 7.75
CA ILE A 19 11.44 10.90 6.58
C ILE A 19 12.27 10.28 5.46
N THR A 20 13.43 9.72 5.81
CA THR A 20 14.31 9.10 4.80
C THR A 20 13.61 7.95 4.08
N VAL A 21 12.94 7.10 4.85
CA VAL A 21 12.20 5.97 4.26
C VAL A 21 11.07 6.47 3.37
N MET A 22 10.34 7.49 3.82
CA MET A 22 9.23 8.03 3.05
C MET A 22 9.68 8.73 1.77
N GLU A 23 10.83 9.38 1.79
CA GLU A 23 11.40 9.99 0.58
C GLU A 23 11.76 8.93 -0.44
N LYS A 24 12.35 7.82 0.01
CA LYS A 24 12.69 6.71 -0.89
C LYS A 24 11.44 6.07 -1.47
N LEU A 25 10.43 5.88 -0.63
CA LEU A 25 9.15 5.30 -1.09
C LEU A 25 8.49 6.21 -2.12
N ASP A 26 8.44 7.51 -1.84
CA ASP A 26 7.84 8.48 -2.75
C ASP A 26 8.53 8.45 -4.12
N GLU A 27 9.85 8.35 -4.13
CA GLU A 27 10.61 8.29 -5.37
C GLU A 27 10.22 7.08 -6.22
N VAL A 28 10.11 5.89 -5.59
CA VAL A 28 9.76 4.69 -6.37
C VAL A 28 8.29 4.67 -6.77
N LEU A 29 7.41 5.26 -5.98
CA LEU A 29 5.99 5.36 -6.35
C LEU A 29 5.78 6.25 -7.56
N LYS A 30 6.70 7.18 -7.80
CA LYS A 30 6.64 8.11 -8.94
C LYS A 30 7.50 7.68 -10.11
N VAL A 31 8.06 6.48 -10.07
CA VAL A 31 8.99 6.04 -11.11
C VAL A 31 8.34 6.00 -12.49
N ASP A 32 7.05 5.69 -12.57
CA ASP A 32 6.31 5.69 -13.84
C ASP A 32 6.17 7.08 -14.43
N GLN A 33 6.29 8.12 -13.62
CA GLN A 33 6.15 9.50 -14.05
C GLN A 33 7.51 10.13 -14.39
N THR A 34 8.60 9.42 -14.16
CA THR A 34 9.94 9.92 -14.40
C THR A 34 10.30 9.69 -15.87
N LYS A 35 10.56 10.77 -16.60
CA LYS A 35 10.91 10.68 -18.00
C LYS A 35 12.33 10.18 -18.18
N GLY A 36 12.55 9.48 -19.28
CA GLY A 36 13.89 9.05 -19.67
C GLY A 36 14.35 7.74 -19.04
N LEU A 37 13.53 7.10 -18.23
CA LEU A 37 13.88 5.81 -17.65
C LEU A 37 13.48 4.67 -18.58
N THR A 38 14.40 3.73 -18.79
CA THR A 38 14.07 2.50 -19.49
C THR A 38 13.31 1.58 -18.53
N VAL A 39 12.69 0.54 -19.08
CA VAL A 39 12.01 -0.47 -18.26
C VAL A 39 13.00 -1.08 -17.27
N LYS A 40 14.20 -1.41 -17.72
CA LYS A 40 15.23 -1.97 -16.87
C LYS A 40 15.58 -1.04 -15.70
N GLN A 41 15.82 0.24 -16.01
CA GLN A 41 16.17 1.23 -14.98
C GLN A 41 15.06 1.40 -13.96
N LYS A 42 13.83 1.41 -14.43
CA LYS A 42 12.66 1.51 -13.54
C LYS A 42 12.62 0.37 -12.52
N TYR A 43 12.73 -0.88 -13.00
CA TYR A 43 12.66 -2.02 -12.09
C TYR A 43 13.91 -2.16 -11.23
N GLU A 44 15.07 -1.70 -11.72
CA GLU A 44 16.26 -1.65 -10.88
C GLU A 44 16.07 -0.70 -9.69
N LYS A 45 15.40 0.43 -9.91
CA LYS A 45 15.08 1.36 -8.84
C LYS A 45 14.13 0.73 -7.81
N LEU A 46 13.10 0.05 -8.29
CA LEU A 46 12.16 -0.64 -7.40
C LEU A 46 12.84 -1.72 -6.58
N HIS A 47 13.66 -2.53 -7.23
CA HIS A 47 14.39 -3.61 -6.57
C HIS A 47 15.38 -3.07 -5.54
N SER A 48 16.09 -2.01 -5.89
CA SER A 48 17.03 -1.35 -4.99
C SER A 48 16.31 -0.82 -3.74
N PHE A 49 15.14 -0.23 -3.93
CA PHE A 49 14.33 0.25 -2.80
C PHE A 49 13.98 -0.89 -1.86
N VAL A 50 13.50 -2.03 -2.39
CA VAL A 50 13.14 -3.17 -1.55
C VAL A 50 14.36 -3.65 -0.77
N LYS A 51 15.53 -3.75 -1.44
CA LYS A 51 16.77 -4.17 -0.77
C LYS A 51 17.16 -3.21 0.35
N ASP A 52 17.00 -1.91 0.12
CA ASP A 52 17.32 -0.91 1.13
C ASP A 52 16.41 -1.02 2.35
N ILE A 53 15.15 -1.35 2.14
CA ILE A 53 14.16 -1.37 3.21
C ILE A 53 14.19 -2.67 4.00
N VAL A 54 14.19 -3.82 3.33
CA VAL A 54 14.15 -5.12 4.02
C VAL A 54 15.53 -5.74 4.23
N GLY A 55 16.55 -5.22 3.57
CA GLY A 55 17.90 -5.77 3.63
C GLY A 55 18.17 -6.71 2.47
N TYR A 56 19.45 -6.81 2.10
CA TYR A 56 19.89 -7.60 0.95
C TYR A 56 19.46 -9.07 1.06
N GLU A 57 19.76 -9.70 2.20
CA GLU A 57 19.48 -11.12 2.38
C GLU A 57 17.98 -11.41 2.37
N ASN A 58 17.21 -10.55 3.00
CA ASN A 58 15.76 -10.70 3.03
C ASN A 58 15.16 -10.52 1.64
N ALA A 59 15.65 -9.56 0.87
CA ALA A 59 15.17 -9.34 -0.50
C ALA A 59 15.50 -10.55 -1.37
N LYS A 60 16.70 -11.10 -1.22
CA LYS A 60 17.09 -12.29 -1.96
C LYS A 60 16.19 -13.48 -1.63
N GLU A 61 15.87 -13.67 -0.36
CA GLU A 61 14.95 -14.72 0.07
C GLU A 61 13.55 -14.48 -0.51
N MET A 62 13.09 -13.23 -0.42
CA MET A 62 11.76 -12.83 -0.88
C MET A 62 11.55 -13.12 -2.36
N PHE A 63 12.55 -12.84 -3.19
CA PHE A 63 12.46 -12.99 -4.64
C PHE A 63 13.08 -14.28 -5.17
N GLY A 64 13.73 -15.05 -4.32
CA GLY A 64 14.37 -16.28 -4.73
C GLY A 64 15.70 -16.10 -5.44
N SER A 65 16.13 -14.87 -5.66
CA SER A 65 17.39 -14.54 -6.34
C SER A 65 17.71 -13.07 -6.13
N ASP A 66 18.96 -12.67 -6.32
CA ASP A 66 19.35 -11.27 -6.35
C ASP A 66 19.65 -10.80 -7.76
N ASN A 67 19.47 -11.69 -8.75
CA ASN A 67 19.74 -11.38 -10.15
C ASN A 67 18.44 -10.93 -10.81
N MET A 68 18.41 -9.67 -11.27
CA MET A 68 17.23 -9.08 -11.88
C MET A 68 16.68 -9.87 -13.05
N SER A 69 17.53 -10.58 -13.80
CA SER A 69 17.05 -11.37 -14.93
C SER A 69 16.35 -12.66 -14.52
N GLU A 70 16.41 -13.01 -13.23
CA GLU A 70 15.77 -14.21 -12.70
C GLU A 70 14.57 -13.91 -11.82
N ILE A 71 14.29 -12.63 -11.57
CA ILE A 71 13.20 -12.23 -10.70
C ILE A 71 11.97 -11.85 -11.52
N ASP A 72 10.81 -12.35 -11.10
CA ASP A 72 9.56 -11.95 -11.71
C ASP A 72 9.31 -10.47 -11.36
N LEU A 73 9.16 -9.64 -12.37
CA LEU A 73 8.99 -8.20 -12.17
C LEU A 73 7.70 -7.88 -11.41
N SER A 74 6.68 -8.73 -11.54
CA SER A 74 5.44 -8.54 -10.77
C SER A 74 5.69 -8.71 -9.28
N ASP A 75 6.60 -9.60 -8.88
CA ASP A 75 6.94 -9.77 -7.48
C ASP A 75 7.58 -8.51 -6.91
N ILE A 76 8.43 -7.86 -7.70
CA ILE A 76 9.06 -6.60 -7.28
C ILE A 76 8.01 -5.52 -7.10
N THR A 77 7.11 -5.39 -8.06
CA THR A 77 6.02 -4.39 -7.99
C THR A 77 5.14 -4.65 -6.78
N LEU A 78 4.75 -5.90 -6.56
CA LEU A 78 3.92 -6.26 -5.42
C LEU A 78 4.62 -5.97 -4.09
N ALA A 79 5.94 -6.23 -4.03
CA ALA A 79 6.69 -5.94 -2.81
C ALA A 79 6.63 -4.45 -2.48
N VAL A 80 6.84 -3.58 -3.47
CA VAL A 80 6.76 -2.13 -3.26
C VAL A 80 5.36 -1.73 -2.81
N MET A 81 4.32 -2.25 -3.46
CA MET A 81 2.94 -1.94 -3.11
C MET A 81 2.59 -2.40 -1.69
N LYS A 82 3.06 -3.58 -1.31
CA LYS A 82 2.80 -4.11 0.03
C LYS A 82 3.56 -3.33 1.10
N ILE A 83 4.77 -2.88 0.81
CA ILE A 83 5.53 -2.03 1.72
C ILE A 83 4.76 -0.72 1.93
N HIS A 84 4.31 -0.11 0.84
CA HIS A 84 3.52 1.12 0.92
C HIS A 84 2.27 0.91 1.77
N ALA A 85 1.52 -0.15 1.50
CA ALA A 85 0.30 -0.46 2.24
C ALA A 85 0.58 -0.68 3.73
N SER A 86 1.68 -1.36 4.06
CA SER A 86 2.04 -1.59 5.45
C SER A 86 2.29 -0.29 6.19
N TYR A 87 2.99 0.65 5.55
CA TYR A 87 3.28 1.95 6.17
C TYR A 87 2.03 2.82 6.31
N GLU A 88 1.05 2.66 5.43
CA GLU A 88 -0.19 3.43 5.48
C GLU A 88 -1.23 2.87 6.45
N LYS A 89 -1.13 1.58 6.76
CA LYS A 89 -2.16 0.87 7.52
C LYS A 89 -2.47 1.47 8.89
N PRO A 90 -1.50 1.82 9.74
CA PRO A 90 -1.85 2.35 11.07
C PRO A 90 -2.67 3.63 11.01
N ILE A 91 -2.34 4.52 10.08
CA ILE A 91 -3.09 5.78 9.92
C ILE A 91 -4.46 5.50 9.32
N SER A 92 -4.52 4.63 8.32
CA SER A 92 -5.77 4.24 7.68
C SER A 92 -6.72 3.58 8.70
N ASP A 93 -6.19 2.67 9.52
CA ASP A 93 -6.98 2.01 10.56
C ASP A 93 -7.53 3.00 11.58
N TYR A 94 -6.69 3.95 12.00
CA TYR A 94 -7.12 4.99 12.94
C TYR A 94 -8.23 5.84 12.34
N GLN A 95 -8.09 6.26 11.08
CA GLN A 95 -9.09 7.06 10.41
C GLN A 95 -10.41 6.31 10.28
N GLU A 96 -10.35 5.03 10.00
CA GLU A 96 -11.55 4.19 9.92
C GLU A 96 -12.24 4.08 11.29
N GLU A 97 -11.45 3.87 12.36
CA GLU A 97 -11.99 3.85 13.72
C GLU A 97 -12.67 5.16 14.06
N GLU A 98 -12.07 6.28 13.71
CA GLU A 98 -12.64 7.59 13.98
C GLU A 98 -13.95 7.80 13.23
N ARG A 99 -14.01 7.37 11.98
CA ARG A 99 -15.26 7.43 11.22
C ARG A 99 -16.35 6.61 11.87
N ASN A 100 -16.02 5.39 12.27
CA ASN A 100 -16.98 4.48 12.91
C ASN A 100 -17.45 5.04 14.23
N ARG A 101 -16.54 5.63 15.01
CA ARG A 101 -16.90 6.24 16.29
C ARG A 101 -17.86 7.40 16.10
N LYS A 102 -17.57 8.26 15.11
CA LYS A 102 -18.44 9.41 14.81
C LYS A 102 -19.82 8.95 14.36
N LEU A 103 -19.88 7.92 13.52
CA LEU A 103 -21.15 7.36 13.08
C LEU A 103 -21.95 6.82 14.24
N ASN A 104 -21.27 6.08 15.14
CA ASN A 104 -21.95 5.50 16.30
C ASN A 104 -22.43 6.55 17.28
N SER A 105 -21.84 7.74 17.30
CA SER A 105 -22.23 8.81 18.21
C SER A 105 -23.27 9.75 17.61
N LEU A 106 -23.62 9.56 16.35
CA LEU A 106 -24.64 10.41 15.71
C LEU A 106 -26.05 10.06 16.21
N PRO A 107 -26.95 11.05 16.28
CA PRO A 107 -28.35 10.76 16.61
C PRO A 107 -28.96 9.80 15.59
N ILE A 108 -29.93 9.02 16.07
CA ILE A 108 -30.60 8.03 15.21
C ILE A 108 -31.20 8.68 13.96
N GLU A 109 -31.75 9.86 14.11
CA GLU A 109 -32.35 10.60 12.98
C GLU A 109 -31.35 10.88 11.88
N LYS A 110 -30.14 11.29 12.25
CA LYS A 110 -29.08 11.55 11.27
C LYS A 110 -28.62 10.26 10.58
N ILE A 111 -28.51 9.19 11.34
CA ILE A 111 -28.13 7.91 10.79
C ILE A 111 -29.18 7.44 9.79
N SER A 112 -30.44 7.59 10.12
CA SER A 112 -31.55 7.25 9.25
C SER A 112 -31.50 8.04 7.95
N SER A 113 -31.25 9.35 8.06
CA SER A 113 -31.15 10.22 6.89
C SER A 113 -30.02 9.79 5.96
N ILE A 114 -28.87 9.44 6.54
CA ILE A 114 -27.73 8.96 5.76
C ILE A 114 -28.09 7.66 5.03
N SER A 115 -28.74 6.73 5.72
CA SER A 115 -29.17 5.48 5.13
C SER A 115 -30.13 5.70 3.96
N LYS A 116 -31.08 6.58 4.15
CA LYS A 116 -32.05 6.91 3.08
C LYS A 116 -31.37 7.50 1.86
N ALA A 117 -30.40 8.40 2.07
CA ALA A 117 -29.66 8.98 0.97
C ALA A 117 -28.90 7.94 0.18
N VAL A 118 -28.26 7.01 0.88
CA VAL A 118 -27.53 5.92 0.23
C VAL A 118 -28.47 5.01 -0.54
N GLN A 119 -29.61 4.68 0.04
CA GLN A 119 -30.60 3.84 -0.62
C GLN A 119 -31.15 4.51 -1.89
N SER A 120 -31.42 5.82 -1.83
CA SER A 120 -31.88 6.55 -3.00
C SER A 120 -30.88 6.50 -4.14
N VAL A 121 -29.60 6.69 -3.84
CA VAL A 121 -28.56 6.62 -4.85
C VAL A 121 -28.49 5.23 -5.46
N ASN A 122 -28.54 4.19 -4.62
CA ASN A 122 -28.51 2.81 -5.09
C ASN A 122 -29.72 2.48 -5.95
N THR A 123 -30.89 2.97 -5.58
CA THR A 123 -32.11 2.74 -6.33
C THR A 123 -32.00 3.37 -7.72
N MET A 124 -31.49 4.58 -7.79
CA MET A 124 -31.32 5.26 -9.08
C MET A 124 -30.34 4.51 -9.98
N LYS A 125 -29.29 4.01 -9.40
CA LYS A 125 -28.32 3.23 -10.16
C LYS A 125 -28.89 1.86 -10.57
N GLY A 126 -29.59 1.28 -9.66
CA GLY A 126 -30.13 -0.03 -9.84
C GLY A 126 -31.32 -0.05 -10.70
N VAL A 127 -31.90 0.81 -10.66
CA VAL A 127 -32.81 0.89 -11.22
C VAL A 127 -33.85 0.69 -10.80
N SER A 128 -33.82 0.66 -10.41
CA SER A 128 -34.49 0.34 -10.05
C SER A 128 -35.28 0.31 -9.40
N LYS A 129 -35.55 0.34 -9.23
CA LYS A 129 -36.23 0.19 -8.52
C LYS A 129 -36.68 0.00 -8.46
#